data_f3d4f2ff73b09ade1ced0fb179bd1ef9
#
_entry.id   f3d4f2ff73b09ade1ced0fb179bd1ef9
#
_cell.length_a   1.000
_cell.length_b   1.000
_cell.length_c   1.000
_cell.angle_alpha   90.00
_cell.angle_beta   90.00
_cell.angle_gamma   90.00
#
_symmetry.space_group_name_H-M   'P 1'
#
loop_
_entity.id
_entity.type
_entity.pdbx_description
1 polymer ?
#
loop_
_entity_poly.entity_id
_entity_poly.type
_entity_poly.pdbx_seq_one_letter_code
_entity_poly.pdbx_strand_id
1 'polypeptide(L)'
;ELTEEEIKQALRQRVLNNEIILVTCGSAFKNKGVQAMLDAVIEYLPSPTDVPAIKGMLDDGKDTPAERHADDNEPFSALAFKIATDPFVGNLTFFRVYSGVVNSGDTVLNSVKSARERFGRIVQMHANKREEISEVRAGDIAAAIGLKDVITGDTLCDPSAPIILERMEFPEPVISIAVEPKTKADQEKMGLALGRL
;
A
#
# COMPACT_ATOMS: atom_id res chain seq x y z
N GLU A 1 19.01 36.13 15.91
CA GLU A 1 18.06 35.96 14.77
C GLU A 1 18.12 34.51 14.38
N LEU A 2 16.97 33.89 14.08
CA LEU A 2 16.89 32.50 13.59
C LEU A 2 17.30 32.46 12.12
N THR A 3 18.05 31.45 11.75
CA THR A 3 18.40 31.15 10.36
C THR A 3 17.24 30.42 9.67
N GLU A 4 17.20 30.45 8.34
CA GLU A 4 16.21 29.71 7.54
C GLU A 4 16.27 28.21 7.82
N GLU A 5 17.47 27.66 7.95
CA GLU A 5 17.72 26.24 8.27
C GLU A 5 17.12 25.84 9.63
N GLU A 6 17.33 26.66 10.67
CA GLU A 6 16.76 26.40 12.00
C GLU A 6 15.22 26.44 11.98
N ILE A 7 14.63 27.36 11.20
CA ILE A 7 13.18 27.42 11.01
C ILE A 7 12.66 26.16 10.32
N LYS A 8 13.30 25.73 9.21
CA LYS A 8 12.92 24.52 8.47
C LYS A 8 13.01 23.28 9.34
N GLN A 9 14.09 23.10 10.07
CA GLN A 9 14.28 21.97 10.99
C GLN A 9 13.21 21.95 12.10
N ALA A 10 12.93 23.08 12.71
CA ALA A 10 11.92 23.19 13.74
C ALA A 10 10.51 22.89 13.22
N LEU A 11 10.17 23.39 12.03
CA LEU A 11 8.90 23.10 11.38
C LEU A 11 8.77 21.58 11.05
N ARG A 12 9.82 20.98 10.45
CA ARG A 12 9.85 19.55 10.16
C ARG A 12 9.64 18.72 11.43
N GLN A 13 10.37 19.01 12.50
CA GLN A 13 10.25 18.28 13.76
C GLN A 13 8.81 18.34 14.32
N ARG A 14 8.19 19.48 14.26
CA ARG A 14 6.82 19.65 14.74
C ARG A 14 5.78 18.96 13.85
N VAL A 15 6.03 18.89 12.52
CA VAL A 15 5.19 18.11 11.59
C VAL A 15 5.33 16.61 11.88
N LEU A 16 6.55 16.11 12.05
CA LEU A 16 6.81 14.71 12.38
C LEU A 16 6.16 14.28 13.70
N ASN A 17 6.10 15.19 14.67
CA ASN A 17 5.43 14.98 15.97
C ASN A 17 3.90 15.15 15.90
N ASN A 18 3.32 15.45 14.73
CA ASN A 18 1.90 15.80 14.57
C ASN A 18 1.42 16.99 15.42
N GLU A 19 2.31 17.93 15.73
CA GLU A 19 1.98 19.13 16.52
C GLU A 19 1.40 20.25 15.66
N ILE A 20 1.78 20.31 14.39
CA ILE A 20 1.34 21.32 13.42
C ILE A 20 1.05 20.70 12.05
N ILE A 21 0.20 21.39 11.30
CA ILE A 21 -0.07 21.12 9.89
C ILE A 21 0.34 22.37 9.11
N LEU A 22 1.26 22.20 8.15
CA LEU A 22 1.69 23.28 7.28
C LEU A 22 0.68 23.50 6.15
N VAL A 23 0.38 24.76 5.86
CA VAL A 23 -0.54 25.15 4.79
C VAL A 23 0.22 26.03 3.80
N THR A 24 0.15 25.67 2.53
CA THR A 24 0.71 26.45 1.43
C THR A 24 -0.41 26.94 0.52
N CYS A 25 -0.20 28.03 -0.20
CA CYS A 25 -1.14 28.54 -1.19
C CYS A 25 -0.49 28.67 -2.56
N GLY A 26 -1.29 28.41 -3.59
CA GLY A 26 -0.84 28.48 -4.98
C GLY A 26 -2.01 28.49 -5.95
N SER A 27 -1.70 28.52 -7.24
CA SER A 27 -2.67 28.42 -8.32
C SER A 27 -2.14 27.46 -9.39
N ALA A 28 -2.63 26.21 -9.38
CA ALA A 28 -2.20 25.18 -10.30
C ALA A 28 -2.44 25.57 -11.78
N PHE A 29 -3.61 26.12 -12.09
CA PHE A 29 -3.93 26.58 -13.46
C PHE A 29 -3.01 27.68 -13.97
N LYS A 30 -2.45 28.48 -13.08
CA LYS A 30 -1.51 29.55 -13.43
C LYS A 30 -0.04 29.13 -13.26
N ASN A 31 0.20 27.88 -12.89
CA ASN A 31 1.51 27.34 -12.54
C ASN A 31 2.28 28.23 -11.54
N LYS A 32 1.56 28.67 -10.48
CA LYS A 32 2.11 29.47 -9.39
C LYS A 32 2.19 28.67 -8.10
N GLY A 33 3.39 28.58 -7.51
CA GLY A 33 3.63 27.90 -6.24
C GLY A 33 3.62 26.35 -6.31
N VAL A 34 3.55 25.72 -7.51
CA VAL A 34 3.51 24.26 -7.64
C VAL A 34 4.83 23.63 -7.21
N GLN A 35 5.96 24.18 -7.70
CA GLN A 35 7.29 23.68 -7.33
C GLN A 35 7.54 23.87 -5.82
N ALA A 36 7.23 25.04 -5.28
CA ALA A 36 7.41 25.30 -3.86
C ALA A 36 6.55 24.35 -2.96
N MET A 37 5.36 23.96 -3.42
CA MET A 37 4.54 22.96 -2.74
C MET A 37 5.20 21.58 -2.78
N LEU A 38 5.76 21.19 -3.92
CA LEU A 38 6.47 19.90 -4.05
C LEU A 38 7.74 19.87 -3.19
N ASP A 39 8.48 20.99 -3.15
CA ASP A 39 9.65 21.15 -2.27
C ASP A 39 9.22 21.03 -0.80
N ALA A 40 8.12 21.65 -0.40
CA ALA A 40 7.58 21.55 0.95
C ALA A 40 7.15 20.10 1.32
N VAL A 41 6.65 19.31 0.38
CA VAL A 41 6.37 17.87 0.59
C VAL A 41 7.67 17.14 0.95
N ILE A 42 8.76 17.38 0.23
CA ILE A 42 10.06 16.74 0.46
C ILE A 42 10.68 17.24 1.76
N GLU A 43 10.60 18.54 2.05
CA GLU A 43 11.23 19.14 3.22
C GLU A 43 10.53 18.80 4.53
N TYR A 44 9.20 18.65 4.55
CA TYR A 44 8.44 18.62 5.81
C TYR A 44 7.67 17.33 6.07
N LEU A 45 7.28 16.55 5.05
CA LEU A 45 6.56 15.30 5.29
C LEU A 45 7.50 14.15 5.69
N PRO A 46 7.04 13.20 6.53
CA PRO A 46 7.85 12.07 6.95
C PRO A 46 8.16 11.13 5.77
N SER A 47 9.41 10.69 5.69
CA SER A 47 9.78 9.55 4.87
C SER A 47 9.49 8.23 5.62
N PRO A 48 9.50 7.08 4.95
CA PRO A 48 9.37 5.78 5.62
C PRO A 48 10.39 5.53 6.74
N THR A 49 11.57 6.16 6.66
CA THR A 49 12.62 6.05 7.68
C THR A 49 12.45 7.02 8.86
N ASP A 50 11.60 8.02 8.73
CA ASP A 50 11.30 8.97 9.81
C ASP A 50 10.20 8.47 10.76
N VAL A 51 9.48 7.42 10.36
CA VAL A 51 8.36 6.87 11.15
C VAL A 51 8.79 5.63 11.92
N PRO A 52 8.13 5.32 13.06
CA PRO A 52 8.42 4.09 13.81
C PRO A 52 8.22 2.84 12.95
N ALA A 53 8.88 1.74 13.35
CA ALA A 53 8.67 0.44 12.76
C ALA A 53 7.19 0.04 12.76
N ILE A 54 6.75 -0.61 11.69
CA ILE A 54 5.39 -1.14 11.64
C ILE A 54 5.26 -2.32 12.59
N LYS A 55 4.16 -2.33 13.35
CA LYS A 55 3.84 -3.40 14.27
C LYS A 55 3.07 -4.51 13.56
N GLY A 56 3.27 -5.72 14.04
CA GLY A 56 2.57 -6.90 13.57
C GLY A 56 2.64 -8.01 14.60
N MET A 57 2.18 -9.18 14.23
CA MET A 57 2.20 -10.38 15.06
C MET A 57 2.84 -11.53 14.28
N LEU A 58 3.60 -12.36 14.95
CA LEU A 58 4.12 -13.59 14.34
C LEU A 58 2.97 -14.60 14.16
N ASP A 59 3.03 -15.37 13.09
CA ASP A 59 2.10 -16.48 12.84
C ASP A 59 2.57 -17.73 13.63
N ASP A 60 2.64 -17.61 14.95
CA ASP A 60 3.11 -18.67 15.85
C ASP A 60 1.98 -19.26 16.75
N GLY A 61 0.75 -18.81 16.51
CA GLY A 61 -0.42 -19.21 17.31
C GLY A 61 -0.42 -18.66 18.74
N LYS A 62 0.49 -17.71 19.07
CA LYS A 62 0.61 -17.07 20.39
C LYS A 62 0.46 -15.56 20.32
N ASP A 63 0.19 -15.01 19.14
CA ASP A 63 0.09 -13.56 18.89
C ASP A 63 1.31 -12.79 19.42
N THR A 64 2.51 -13.35 19.20
CA THR A 64 3.76 -12.72 19.64
C THR A 64 3.99 -11.42 18.88
N PRO A 65 4.09 -10.25 19.56
CA PRO A 65 4.34 -8.98 18.88
C PRO A 65 5.66 -9.00 18.12
N ALA A 66 5.65 -8.43 16.92
CA ALA A 66 6.83 -8.27 16.08
C ALA A 66 6.80 -6.91 15.40
N GLU A 67 7.96 -6.45 14.95
CA GLU A 67 8.11 -5.16 14.27
C GLU A 67 8.92 -5.35 12.98
N ARG A 68 8.71 -4.47 12.02
CA ARG A 68 9.51 -4.37 10.78
C ARG A 68 9.88 -2.91 10.56
N HIS A 69 11.16 -2.67 10.29
CA HIS A 69 11.68 -1.36 9.96
C HIS A 69 11.72 -1.14 8.45
N ALA A 70 11.68 0.11 8.02
CA ALA A 70 11.84 0.47 6.62
C ALA A 70 13.32 0.31 6.20
N ASP A 71 13.78 -0.93 6.09
CA ASP A 71 15.13 -1.33 5.71
C ASP A 71 15.06 -2.45 4.66
N ASP A 72 15.78 -2.29 3.57
CA ASP A 72 15.87 -3.26 2.47
C ASP A 72 16.52 -4.59 2.90
N ASN A 73 17.31 -4.60 3.98
CA ASN A 73 17.98 -5.79 4.50
C ASN A 73 17.11 -6.63 5.46
N GLU A 74 15.96 -6.11 5.88
CA GLU A 74 15.01 -6.88 6.68
C GLU A 74 14.21 -7.87 5.82
N PRO A 75 13.62 -8.92 6.42
CA PRO A 75 12.71 -9.81 5.70
C PRO A 75 11.58 -9.03 5.04
N PHE A 76 11.23 -9.40 3.82
CA PHE A 76 10.15 -8.74 3.08
C PHE A 76 8.83 -8.78 3.83
N SER A 77 8.17 -7.63 3.93
CA SER A 77 6.78 -7.52 4.36
C SER A 77 6.05 -6.38 3.66
N ALA A 78 4.83 -6.62 3.24
CA ALA A 78 3.98 -5.68 2.54
C ALA A 78 2.50 -5.86 2.89
N LEU A 79 1.73 -4.81 2.77
CA LEU A 79 0.28 -4.81 2.95
C LEU A 79 -0.42 -4.55 1.62
N ALA A 80 -1.30 -5.45 1.21
CA ALA A 80 -2.22 -5.23 0.10
C ALA A 80 -3.35 -4.32 0.58
N PHE A 81 -3.37 -3.06 0.14
CA PHE A 81 -4.30 -2.07 0.66
C PHE A 81 -5.44 -1.71 -0.29
N LYS A 82 -5.35 -2.12 -1.57
CA LYS A 82 -6.38 -1.87 -2.56
C LYS A 82 -6.32 -2.88 -3.69
N ILE A 83 -7.48 -3.36 -4.12
CA ILE A 83 -7.63 -4.14 -5.35
C ILE A 83 -8.45 -3.34 -6.34
N ALA A 84 -8.00 -3.28 -7.59
CA ALA A 84 -8.71 -2.65 -8.69
C ALA A 84 -8.76 -3.60 -9.88
N THR A 85 -9.86 -3.59 -10.62
CA THR A 85 -10.00 -4.35 -11.85
C THR A 85 -9.67 -3.46 -13.04
N ASP A 86 -8.69 -3.88 -13.83
CA ASP A 86 -8.29 -3.22 -15.07
C ASP A 86 -8.81 -4.03 -16.28
N PRO A 87 -9.41 -3.38 -17.30
CA PRO A 87 -10.00 -4.08 -18.45
C PRO A 87 -9.00 -4.90 -19.28
N PHE A 88 -7.70 -4.56 -19.22
CA PHE A 88 -6.66 -5.14 -20.07
C PHE A 88 -5.80 -6.19 -19.36
N VAL A 89 -5.53 -5.99 -18.07
CA VAL A 89 -4.60 -6.85 -17.30
C VAL A 89 -5.27 -7.63 -16.18
N GLY A 90 -6.58 -7.40 -15.96
CA GLY A 90 -7.32 -8.05 -14.88
C GLY A 90 -7.08 -7.38 -13.52
N ASN A 91 -6.94 -8.16 -12.47
CA ASN A 91 -6.81 -7.62 -11.13
C ASN A 91 -5.42 -7.00 -10.90
N LEU A 92 -5.44 -5.77 -10.41
CA LEU A 92 -4.30 -5.02 -9.91
C LEU A 92 -4.38 -4.97 -8.39
N THR A 93 -3.43 -5.60 -7.72
CA THR A 93 -3.31 -5.55 -6.26
C THR A 93 -2.28 -4.49 -5.90
N PHE A 94 -2.73 -3.37 -5.36
CA PHE A 94 -1.86 -2.32 -4.84
C PHE A 94 -1.34 -2.72 -3.48
N PHE A 95 -0.03 -2.62 -3.30
CA PHE A 95 0.62 -2.98 -2.05
C PHE A 95 1.69 -1.96 -1.66
N ARG A 96 1.89 -1.77 -0.36
CA ARG A 96 2.98 -0.99 0.21
C ARG A 96 3.98 -1.93 0.86
N VAL A 97 5.25 -1.78 0.51
CA VAL A 97 6.35 -2.50 1.16
C VAL A 97 6.73 -1.77 2.44
N TYR A 98 6.77 -2.48 3.54
CA TYR A 98 7.19 -1.94 4.84
C TYR A 98 8.61 -2.33 5.20
N SER A 99 9.08 -3.48 4.75
CA SER A 99 10.47 -3.95 4.95
C SER A 99 10.91 -4.85 3.80
N GLY A 100 12.21 -4.93 3.60
CA GLY A 100 12.84 -5.79 2.61
C GLY A 100 12.59 -5.36 1.17
N VAL A 101 12.92 -6.26 0.26
CA VAL A 101 12.81 -6.07 -1.20
C VAL A 101 12.07 -7.27 -1.78
N VAL A 102 11.22 -7.02 -2.77
CA VAL A 102 10.58 -8.07 -3.57
C VAL A 102 10.85 -7.84 -5.05
N ASN A 103 11.15 -8.94 -5.77
CA ASN A 103 11.39 -8.91 -7.21
C ASN A 103 10.23 -9.53 -7.99
N SER A 104 10.10 -9.11 -9.22
CA SER A 104 9.23 -9.77 -10.18
C SER A 104 9.64 -11.25 -10.32
N GLY A 105 8.70 -12.16 -10.17
CA GLY A 105 8.93 -13.61 -10.17
C GLY A 105 9.06 -14.26 -8.80
N ASP A 106 9.27 -13.48 -7.73
CA ASP A 106 9.40 -14.00 -6.37
C ASP A 106 8.10 -14.64 -5.87
N THR A 107 8.28 -15.59 -4.98
CA THR A 107 7.17 -16.25 -4.26
C THR A 107 7.15 -15.75 -2.83
N VAL A 108 6.02 -15.22 -2.40
CA VAL A 108 5.78 -14.71 -1.05
C VAL A 108 4.69 -15.52 -0.35
N LEU A 109 4.57 -15.33 0.95
CA LEU A 109 3.51 -15.90 1.76
C LEU A 109 2.42 -14.84 2.02
N ASN A 110 1.18 -15.16 1.71
CA ASN A 110 0.03 -14.48 2.28
C ASN A 110 -0.17 -15.07 3.69
N SER A 111 0.30 -14.38 4.71
CA SER A 111 0.29 -14.88 6.09
C SER A 111 -1.11 -14.95 6.69
N VAL A 112 -2.06 -14.15 6.20
CA VAL A 112 -3.45 -14.17 6.67
C VAL A 112 -4.16 -15.45 6.23
N LYS A 113 -3.85 -15.96 5.04
CA LYS A 113 -4.47 -17.15 4.43
C LYS A 113 -3.57 -18.38 4.45
N SER A 114 -2.33 -18.25 4.93
CA SER A 114 -1.30 -19.29 4.88
C SER A 114 -1.10 -19.86 3.46
N ALA A 115 -1.21 -19.01 2.45
CA ALA A 115 -1.14 -19.36 1.03
C ALA A 115 0.08 -18.72 0.36
N ARG A 116 0.70 -19.44 -0.57
CA ARG A 116 1.81 -18.90 -1.37
C ARG A 116 1.28 -18.17 -2.58
N GLU A 117 1.78 -16.96 -2.79
CA GLU A 117 1.48 -16.11 -3.94
C GLU A 117 2.76 -15.82 -4.73
N ARG A 118 2.62 -15.68 -6.04
CA ARG A 118 3.74 -15.33 -6.91
C ARG A 118 3.55 -13.95 -7.50
N PHE A 119 4.52 -13.07 -7.30
CA PHE A 119 4.60 -11.78 -7.99
C PHE A 119 5.01 -12.02 -9.46
N GLY A 120 4.02 -12.14 -10.35
CA GLY A 120 4.26 -12.32 -11.77
C GLY A 120 4.88 -11.08 -12.39
N ARG A 121 4.08 -10.03 -12.53
CA ARG A 121 4.51 -8.71 -13.00
C ARG A 121 4.22 -7.68 -11.93
N ILE A 122 5.17 -6.77 -11.75
CA ILE A 122 5.01 -5.63 -10.84
C ILE A 122 5.06 -4.36 -11.68
N VAL A 123 4.18 -3.43 -11.40
CA VAL A 123 4.08 -2.17 -12.12
C VAL A 123 4.03 -0.99 -11.17
N GLN A 124 4.71 0.08 -11.56
CA GLN A 124 4.53 1.41 -10.98
C GLN A 124 3.44 2.14 -11.76
N MET A 125 2.52 2.76 -11.03
CA MET A 125 1.38 3.45 -11.64
C MET A 125 1.63 4.95 -11.69
N HIS A 126 1.52 5.53 -12.89
CA HIS A 126 1.53 6.96 -13.14
C HIS A 126 0.17 7.37 -13.72
N ALA A 127 -0.77 7.74 -12.88
CA ALA A 127 -2.17 7.94 -13.26
C ALA A 127 -2.71 6.68 -14.00
N ASN A 128 -2.99 6.78 -15.31
CA ASN A 128 -3.46 5.66 -16.13
C ASN A 128 -2.34 4.90 -16.86
N LYS A 129 -1.09 5.31 -16.69
CA LYS A 129 0.07 4.62 -17.30
C LYS A 129 0.65 3.62 -16.33
N ARG A 130 1.06 2.47 -16.86
CA ARG A 130 1.73 1.40 -16.14
C ARG A 130 3.16 1.30 -16.65
N GLU A 131 4.11 1.27 -15.74
CA GLU A 131 5.52 1.04 -16.05
C GLU A 131 5.95 -0.23 -15.33
N GLU A 132 6.44 -1.22 -16.07
CA GLU A 132 6.93 -2.46 -15.48
C GLU A 132 8.23 -2.20 -14.74
N ILE A 133 8.30 -2.69 -13.51
CA ILE A 133 9.49 -2.59 -12.65
C ILE A 133 9.92 -3.98 -12.21
N SER A 134 11.23 -4.16 -12.03
CA SER A 134 11.81 -5.45 -11.65
C SER A 134 11.80 -5.69 -10.15
N GLU A 135 11.87 -4.64 -9.35
CA GLU A 135 11.95 -4.70 -7.89
C GLU A 135 11.16 -3.58 -7.22
N VAL A 136 10.75 -3.82 -5.95
CA VAL A 136 10.12 -2.84 -5.07
C VAL A 136 10.78 -2.94 -3.71
N ARG A 137 11.11 -1.78 -3.13
CA ARG A 137 11.89 -1.65 -1.89
C ARG A 137 11.04 -1.16 -0.72
N ALA A 138 11.62 -1.24 0.48
CA ALA A 138 11.00 -0.74 1.70
C ALA A 138 10.56 0.72 1.56
N GLY A 139 9.27 1.00 1.84
CA GLY A 139 8.64 2.31 1.72
C GLY A 139 7.91 2.57 0.41
N ASP A 140 8.18 1.79 -0.63
CA ASP A 140 7.56 1.95 -1.94
C ASP A 140 6.12 1.44 -2.00
N ILE A 141 5.37 2.00 -2.95
CA ILE A 141 4.04 1.54 -3.34
C ILE A 141 4.08 1.11 -4.80
N ALA A 142 3.59 -0.10 -5.06
CA ALA A 142 3.48 -0.64 -6.40
C ALA A 142 2.17 -1.43 -6.59
N ALA A 143 1.93 -1.93 -7.78
CA ALA A 143 0.82 -2.81 -8.07
C ALA A 143 1.32 -4.14 -8.65
N ALA A 144 0.81 -5.24 -8.15
CA ALA A 144 1.04 -6.59 -8.68
C ALA A 144 -0.10 -7.00 -9.59
N ILE A 145 0.26 -7.64 -10.71
CA ILE A 145 -0.70 -8.19 -11.67
C ILE A 145 -0.79 -9.69 -11.47
N GLY A 146 -2.02 -10.19 -11.31
CA GLY A 146 -2.29 -11.63 -11.35
C GLY A 146 -2.06 -12.38 -10.04
N LEU A 147 -2.05 -11.72 -8.90
CA LEU A 147 -2.22 -12.39 -7.61
C LEU A 147 -3.63 -13.01 -7.56
N LYS A 148 -3.73 -14.25 -7.08
CA LYS A 148 -4.98 -15.03 -7.22
C LYS A 148 -5.91 -14.88 -6.02
N ASP A 149 -5.36 -15.04 -4.83
CA ASP A 149 -6.16 -15.15 -3.60
C ASP A 149 -5.85 -14.03 -2.60
N VAL A 150 -5.44 -12.85 -3.09
CA VAL A 150 -5.16 -11.69 -2.24
C VAL A 150 -6.37 -10.78 -2.20
N ILE A 151 -6.75 -10.37 -0.99
CA ILE A 151 -7.78 -9.34 -0.75
C ILE A 151 -7.19 -8.13 -0.05
N THR A 152 -7.95 -7.04 -0.02
CA THR A 152 -7.57 -5.83 0.71
C THR A 152 -7.41 -6.14 2.20
N GLY A 153 -6.27 -5.77 2.78
CA GLY A 153 -5.90 -6.05 4.17
C GLY A 153 -5.00 -7.27 4.35
N ASP A 154 -4.75 -8.05 3.29
CA ASP A 154 -3.83 -9.20 3.39
C ASP A 154 -2.37 -8.74 3.51
N THR A 155 -1.62 -9.45 4.35
CA THR A 155 -0.17 -9.28 4.48
C THR A 155 0.56 -10.26 3.57
N LEU A 156 1.50 -9.72 2.78
CA LEU A 156 2.41 -10.49 1.95
C LEU A 156 3.81 -10.40 2.56
N CYS A 157 4.45 -11.52 2.85
CA CYS A 157 5.73 -11.53 3.55
C CYS A 157 6.67 -12.63 3.05
N ASP A 158 7.91 -12.58 3.51
CA ASP A 158 8.90 -13.62 3.29
C ASP A 158 8.43 -14.93 3.95
N PRO A 159 8.36 -16.04 3.22
CA PRO A 159 7.95 -17.34 3.78
C PRO A 159 8.86 -17.84 4.91
N SER A 160 10.11 -17.38 4.98
CA SER A 160 11.06 -17.75 6.04
C SER A 160 10.91 -16.95 7.33
N ALA A 161 10.23 -15.81 7.27
CA ALA A 161 10.01 -14.91 8.40
C ALA A 161 8.56 -14.38 8.43
N PRO A 162 7.57 -15.25 8.64
CA PRO A 162 6.16 -14.88 8.60
C PRO A 162 5.81 -13.80 9.61
N ILE A 163 5.01 -12.83 9.18
CA ILE A 163 4.44 -11.79 10.02
C ILE A 163 3.05 -11.45 9.50
N ILE A 164 2.14 -11.13 10.39
CA ILE A 164 0.84 -10.53 10.07
C ILE A 164 0.92 -9.07 10.51
N LEU A 165 0.91 -8.15 9.57
CA LEU A 165 0.86 -6.73 9.84
C LEU A 165 -0.51 -6.34 10.39
N GLU A 166 -0.58 -5.16 10.99
CA GLU A 166 -1.84 -4.65 11.55
C GLU A 166 -2.96 -4.70 10.50
N ARG A 167 -4.07 -5.35 10.85
CA ARG A 167 -5.20 -5.52 9.95
C ARG A 167 -5.98 -4.23 9.82
N MET A 168 -6.42 -3.92 8.60
CA MET A 168 -7.40 -2.86 8.38
C MET A 168 -8.76 -3.35 8.88
N GLU A 169 -9.32 -2.63 9.86
CA GLU A 169 -10.68 -2.87 10.33
C GLU A 169 -11.65 -2.09 9.44
N PHE A 170 -12.53 -2.80 8.76
CA PHE A 170 -13.60 -2.21 7.99
C PHE A 170 -14.88 -2.21 8.83
N PRO A 171 -15.62 -1.09 8.87
CA PRO A 171 -16.91 -1.08 9.56
C PRO A 171 -17.88 -2.05 8.89
N GLU A 172 -18.71 -2.72 9.69
CA GLU A 172 -19.75 -3.59 9.14
C GLU A 172 -20.72 -2.80 8.27
N PRO A 173 -21.17 -3.37 7.12
CA PRO A 173 -22.12 -2.72 6.26
C PRO A 173 -23.45 -2.48 6.99
N VAL A 174 -23.93 -1.24 6.99
CA VAL A 174 -25.20 -0.87 7.62
C VAL A 174 -26.41 -1.06 6.69
N ILE A 175 -26.16 -1.27 5.40
CA ILE A 175 -27.21 -1.46 4.36
C ILE A 175 -26.84 -2.67 3.51
N SER A 176 -27.81 -3.55 3.31
CA SER A 176 -27.73 -4.64 2.34
C SER A 176 -28.75 -4.43 1.23
N ILE A 177 -28.38 -4.75 -0.01
CA ILE A 177 -29.25 -4.65 -1.18
C ILE A 177 -29.39 -6.04 -1.80
N ALA A 178 -30.62 -6.51 -1.93
CA ALA A 178 -30.91 -7.72 -2.69
C ALA A 178 -30.81 -7.41 -4.20
N VAL A 179 -30.06 -8.23 -4.92
CA VAL A 179 -29.90 -8.10 -6.37
C VAL A 179 -30.45 -9.35 -7.04
N GLU A 180 -31.38 -9.17 -8.00
CA GLU A 180 -31.97 -10.26 -8.78
C GLU A 180 -31.71 -10.01 -10.27
N PRO A 181 -31.40 -11.06 -11.05
CA PRO A 181 -31.29 -10.93 -12.51
C PRO A 181 -32.67 -10.74 -13.14
N LYS A 182 -32.79 -9.85 -14.13
CA LYS A 182 -34.06 -9.60 -14.85
C LYS A 182 -34.48 -10.76 -15.73
N THR A 183 -33.51 -11.52 -16.24
CA THR A 183 -33.75 -12.67 -17.12
C THR A 183 -32.84 -13.84 -16.73
N LYS A 184 -33.21 -15.06 -17.15
CA LYS A 184 -32.38 -16.26 -16.96
C LYS A 184 -30.99 -16.10 -17.63
N ALA A 185 -30.90 -15.42 -18.76
CA ALA A 185 -29.65 -15.18 -19.45
C ALA A 185 -28.71 -14.21 -18.67
N ASP A 186 -29.26 -13.35 -17.82
CA ASP A 186 -28.49 -12.43 -16.99
C ASP A 186 -28.01 -13.07 -15.69
N GLN A 187 -28.54 -14.23 -15.31
CA GLN A 187 -28.12 -14.95 -14.10
C GLN A 187 -26.66 -15.37 -14.16
N GLU A 188 -26.24 -15.92 -15.31
CA GLU A 188 -24.85 -16.32 -15.52
C GLU A 188 -23.92 -15.11 -15.52
N LYS A 189 -24.32 -14.02 -16.21
CA LYS A 189 -23.55 -12.77 -16.23
C LYS A 189 -23.43 -12.14 -14.84
N MET A 190 -24.49 -12.20 -14.05
CA MET A 190 -24.50 -11.71 -12.67
C MET A 190 -23.53 -12.53 -11.81
N GLY A 191 -23.55 -13.87 -11.92
CA GLY A 191 -22.61 -14.74 -11.22
C GLY A 191 -21.14 -14.43 -11.56
N LEU A 192 -20.84 -14.23 -12.85
CA LEU A 192 -19.52 -13.83 -13.32
C LEU A 192 -19.11 -12.42 -12.83
N ALA A 193 -20.07 -11.48 -12.77
CA ALA A 193 -19.81 -10.13 -12.29
C ALA A 193 -19.55 -10.10 -10.77
N LEU A 194 -20.34 -10.84 -9.98
CA LEU A 194 -20.13 -10.97 -8.54
C LEU A 194 -18.82 -11.68 -8.18
N GLY A 195 -18.41 -12.66 -8.99
CA GLY A 195 -17.11 -13.32 -8.81
C GLY A 195 -15.89 -12.47 -9.14
N ARG A 196 -16.08 -11.27 -9.74
CA ARG A 196 -15.01 -10.30 -10.04
C ARG A 196 -14.93 -9.17 -9.01
N LEU A 197 -15.93 -9.03 -8.16
CA LEU A 197 -15.94 -8.11 -7.02
C LEU A 197 -15.19 -8.70 -5.81
#